data_d0316b64b20fb7ea7979ac52bb605f16
#
_entry.id   d0316b64b20fb7ea7979ac52bb605f16
#
_cell.length_a   1.000
_cell.length_b   1.000
_cell.length_c   1.000
_cell.angle_alpha   90.00
_cell.angle_beta   90.00
_cell.angle_gamma   90.00
#
_symmetry.space_group_name_H-M   'P 1'
#
loop_
_entity.id
_entity.type
_entity.pdbx_description
1 polymer ?
#
loop_
_entity_poly.entity_id
_entity_poly.type
_entity_poly.pdbx_seq_one_letter_code
_entity_poly.pdbx_strand_id
1 'polypeptide(L)'
;GWWTPVVTHELDYAIPADLWDSCRSEEPMPQGKTAFGVKFSADGGEVVICGAVIPKEGPARIEMIDRRPTGLGTQWLADFLNARYNTASCVVIDGRNGVDVLVEKITNKDTGAWKFKGSVIRPRATDMIAAVSLLMDELTEQSVTWYYKQEPLKDSAITSVKRPISGGWGFGGDNSTPIEACALALYGAKTSKRDPSRKMRIG
;
A
#
# COMPACT_ATOMS: atom_id res chain seq x y z
N GLY A 1 5.49 12.01 47.35
CA GLY A 1 5.67 10.59 47.37
C GLY A 1 6.90 10.14 46.64
N TRP A 2 7.60 9.26 47.27
CA TRP A 2 8.88 8.71 46.78
C TRP A 2 8.72 7.78 45.57
N TRP A 3 7.51 7.53 45.17
CA TRP A 3 7.17 6.61 44.08
C TRP A 3 6.32 7.34 43.05
N THR A 4 6.97 7.97 42.07
CA THR A 4 6.30 8.29 40.82
C THR A 4 6.21 6.98 40.04
N PRO A 5 5.02 6.51 39.66
CA PRO A 5 4.92 5.38 38.75
C PRO A 5 5.69 5.74 37.50
N VAL A 6 6.66 4.91 37.13
CA VAL A 6 7.25 4.99 35.80
C VAL A 6 6.12 4.58 34.86
N VAL A 7 5.48 5.57 34.23
CA VAL A 7 4.55 5.31 33.14
C VAL A 7 5.38 4.82 31.97
N THR A 8 5.57 3.52 31.90
CA THR A 8 6.02 2.89 30.66
C THR A 8 4.89 3.11 29.66
N HIS A 9 5.08 4.06 28.75
CA HIS A 9 4.26 4.15 27.56
C HIS A 9 4.58 2.90 26.72
N GLU A 10 3.76 1.85 26.86
CA GLU A 10 3.76 0.77 25.91
C GLU A 10 3.42 1.35 24.53
N LEU A 11 4.31 1.09 23.56
CA LEU A 11 4.04 1.45 22.18
C LEU A 11 2.78 0.68 21.74
N ASP A 12 1.77 1.39 21.21
CA ASP A 12 0.55 0.79 20.69
C ASP A 12 0.81 0.28 19.28
N TYR A 13 1.43 -0.89 19.17
CA TYR A 13 1.72 -1.54 17.91
C TYR A 13 0.40 -1.85 17.16
N ALA A 14 0.37 -1.49 15.88
CA ALA A 14 -0.81 -1.63 15.05
C ALA A 14 -1.08 -3.09 14.66
N ILE A 15 -0.02 -3.83 14.33
CA ILE A 15 -0.12 -5.22 13.86
C ILE A 15 0.68 -6.12 14.78
N PRO A 16 0.05 -7.04 15.53
CA PRO A 16 0.77 -8.07 16.28
C PRO A 16 1.64 -8.92 15.35
N ALA A 17 2.88 -9.23 15.80
CA ALA A 17 3.83 -9.98 14.99
C ALA A 17 3.32 -11.38 14.62
N ASP A 18 2.66 -12.06 15.53
CA ASP A 18 2.07 -13.38 15.29
C ASP A 18 0.91 -13.33 14.28
N LEU A 19 0.10 -12.27 14.30
CA LEU A 19 -0.92 -12.04 13.28
C LEU A 19 -0.31 -11.86 11.90
N TRP A 20 0.73 -11.03 11.78
CA TRP A 20 1.44 -10.84 10.52
C TRP A 20 2.02 -12.16 10.02
N ASP A 21 2.74 -12.88 10.87
CA ASP A 21 3.38 -14.15 10.52
C ASP A 21 2.37 -15.24 10.11
N SER A 22 1.15 -15.22 10.66
CA SER A 22 0.08 -16.16 10.28
C SER A 22 -0.36 -16.05 8.82
N CYS A 23 -0.12 -14.90 8.19
CA CYS A 23 -0.47 -14.62 6.80
C CYS A 23 0.70 -14.83 5.81
N ARG A 24 1.81 -15.36 6.28
CA ARG A 24 2.99 -15.66 5.45
C ARG A 24 2.67 -16.71 4.40
N SER A 25 3.18 -16.53 3.18
CA SER A 25 3.03 -17.49 2.09
C SER A 25 4.33 -17.73 1.34
N GLU A 26 4.56 -18.96 0.95
CA GLU A 26 5.66 -19.38 0.07
C GLU A 26 5.18 -19.57 -1.38
N GLU A 27 3.88 -19.47 -1.60
CA GLU A 27 3.29 -19.59 -2.92
C GLU A 27 3.73 -18.45 -3.84
N PRO A 28 3.87 -18.68 -5.14
CA PRO A 28 4.18 -17.61 -6.09
C PRO A 28 3.07 -16.57 -6.17
N MET A 29 3.39 -15.39 -6.71
CA MET A 29 2.41 -14.33 -6.94
C MET A 29 1.25 -14.85 -7.79
N PRO A 30 0.01 -14.76 -7.32
CA PRO A 30 -1.15 -15.18 -8.09
C PRO A 30 -1.42 -14.20 -9.24
N GLN A 31 -2.16 -14.66 -10.24
CA GLN A 31 -2.74 -13.78 -11.25
C GLN A 31 -4.12 -13.31 -10.81
N GLY A 32 -4.45 -12.08 -11.13
CA GLY A 32 -5.73 -11.51 -10.78
C GLY A 32 -5.79 -9.99 -10.94
N LYS A 33 -6.78 -9.41 -10.32
CA LYS A 33 -6.97 -7.96 -10.30
C LYS A 33 -5.84 -7.31 -9.50
N THR A 34 -5.05 -6.47 -10.17
CA THR A 34 -3.86 -5.85 -9.61
C THR A 34 -4.06 -4.36 -9.40
N ALA A 35 -3.60 -3.84 -8.27
CA ALA A 35 -3.48 -2.42 -8.02
C ALA A 35 -2.13 -2.10 -7.37
N PHE A 36 -1.71 -0.85 -7.49
CA PHE A 36 -0.49 -0.35 -6.86
C PHE A 36 -0.82 0.68 -5.79
N GLY A 37 -0.04 0.68 -4.73
CA GLY A 37 -0.04 1.70 -3.69
C GLY A 37 1.34 2.36 -3.63
N VAL A 38 1.35 3.67 -3.66
CA VAL A 38 2.57 4.48 -3.56
C VAL A 38 2.45 5.38 -2.35
N LYS A 39 3.44 5.36 -1.50
CA LYS A 39 3.52 6.23 -0.34
C LYS A 39 4.86 6.95 -0.30
N PHE A 40 4.80 8.27 -0.27
CA PHE A 40 5.94 9.10 0.11
C PHE A 40 5.99 9.20 1.64
N SER A 41 7.17 9.07 2.22
CA SER A 41 7.35 9.20 3.67
C SER A 41 6.94 10.59 4.18
N ALA A 42 6.68 10.69 5.48
CA ALA A 42 6.21 11.95 6.09
C ALA A 42 7.17 13.12 5.90
N ASP A 43 8.48 12.84 5.90
CA ASP A 43 9.54 13.83 5.63
C ASP A 43 9.81 14.04 4.13
N GLY A 44 9.18 13.25 3.26
CA GLY A 44 9.38 13.29 1.82
C GLY A 44 10.70 12.67 1.34
N GLY A 45 11.50 12.07 2.24
CA GLY A 45 12.84 11.57 1.94
C GLY A 45 12.90 10.26 1.18
N GLU A 46 11.80 9.49 1.19
CA GLU A 46 11.70 8.21 0.47
C GLU A 46 10.31 7.99 -0.13
N VAL A 47 10.25 7.09 -1.07
CA VAL A 47 9.01 6.61 -1.68
C VAL A 47 9.03 5.08 -1.75
N VAL A 48 7.89 4.49 -1.44
CA VAL A 48 7.68 3.04 -1.50
C VAL A 48 6.53 2.75 -2.46
N ILE A 49 6.69 1.72 -3.28
CA ILE A 49 5.62 1.14 -4.09
C ILE A 49 5.36 -0.28 -3.65
N CYS A 50 4.09 -0.58 -3.41
CA CYS A 50 3.58 -1.92 -3.16
C CYS A 50 2.57 -2.32 -4.24
N GLY A 51 2.41 -3.62 -4.43
CA GLY A 51 1.37 -4.21 -5.26
C GLY A 51 0.41 -5.04 -4.42
N ALA A 52 -0.83 -5.11 -4.86
CA ALA A 52 -1.83 -6.05 -4.36
C ALA A 52 -2.50 -6.76 -5.53
N VAL A 53 -2.69 -8.05 -5.39
CA VAL A 53 -3.38 -8.89 -6.37
C VAL A 53 -4.53 -9.60 -5.69
N ILE A 54 -5.72 -9.49 -6.26
CA ILE A 54 -6.88 -10.26 -5.85
C ILE A 54 -7.09 -11.36 -6.89
N PRO A 55 -6.76 -12.62 -6.56
CA PRO A 55 -6.97 -13.72 -7.47
C PRO A 55 -8.46 -14.04 -7.60
N LYS A 56 -8.80 -14.82 -8.61
CA LYS A 56 -10.18 -15.30 -8.80
C LYS A 56 -10.62 -16.17 -7.64
N GLU A 57 -9.71 -16.95 -7.07
CA GLU A 57 -9.91 -17.83 -5.93
C GLU A 57 -8.72 -17.74 -4.97
N GLY A 58 -8.98 -17.84 -3.68
CA GLY A 58 -7.98 -17.76 -2.63
C GLY A 58 -7.72 -16.35 -2.11
N PRO A 59 -6.77 -16.22 -1.17
CA PRO A 59 -6.48 -14.95 -0.52
C PRO A 59 -5.82 -13.95 -1.46
N ALA A 60 -6.02 -12.68 -1.19
CA ALA A 60 -5.27 -11.61 -1.83
C ALA A 60 -3.77 -11.71 -1.49
N ARG A 61 -2.92 -11.15 -2.32
CA ARG A 61 -1.49 -11.07 -2.09
C ARG A 61 -1.04 -9.62 -2.09
N ILE A 62 -0.24 -9.26 -1.10
CA ILE A 62 0.45 -7.96 -1.04
C ILE A 62 1.96 -8.16 -1.09
N GLU A 63 2.65 -7.26 -1.77
CA GLU A 63 4.13 -7.25 -1.86
C GLU A 63 4.65 -5.82 -1.91
N MET A 64 5.76 -5.60 -1.23
CA MET A 64 6.59 -4.42 -1.49
C MET A 64 7.40 -4.66 -2.76
N ILE A 65 7.30 -3.75 -3.72
CA ILE A 65 7.98 -3.87 -5.00
C ILE A 65 9.34 -3.18 -4.95
N ASP A 66 9.36 -1.94 -4.47
CA ASP A 66 10.61 -1.17 -4.36
C ASP A 66 10.48 -0.05 -3.32
N ARG A 67 11.63 0.39 -2.82
CA ARG A 67 11.77 1.47 -1.85
C ARG A 67 13.03 2.26 -2.18
N ARG A 68 12.89 3.55 -2.48
CA ARG A 68 14.04 4.39 -2.87
C ARG A 68 13.99 5.77 -2.24
N PRO A 69 15.17 6.39 -2.04
CA PRO A 69 15.22 7.80 -1.68
C PRO A 69 14.65 8.68 -2.80
N THR A 70 13.93 9.73 -2.44
CA THR A 70 13.36 10.69 -3.39
C THR A 70 14.41 11.64 -3.97
N GLY A 71 15.54 11.80 -3.31
CA GLY A 71 16.65 12.68 -3.78
C GLY A 71 17.23 12.27 -5.14
N LEU A 72 17.00 11.04 -5.58
CA LEU A 72 17.39 10.54 -6.90
C LEU A 72 16.28 10.72 -7.97
N GLY A 73 15.21 11.40 -7.63
CA GLY A 73 14.05 11.58 -8.50
C GLY A 73 13.09 10.37 -8.50
N THR A 74 11.98 10.55 -9.19
CA THR A 74 10.89 9.54 -9.25
C THR A 74 10.60 9.07 -10.68
N GLN A 75 11.50 9.32 -11.63
CA GLN A 75 11.29 8.90 -13.02
C GLN A 75 11.20 7.38 -13.16
N TRP A 76 12.01 6.64 -12.41
CA TRP A 76 11.97 5.18 -12.37
C TRP A 76 10.57 4.65 -11.99
N LEU A 77 9.90 5.35 -11.06
CA LEU A 77 8.56 4.98 -10.58
C LEU A 77 7.49 5.30 -11.63
N ALA A 78 7.60 6.46 -12.27
CA ALA A 78 6.73 6.80 -13.38
C ALA A 78 6.86 5.80 -14.54
N ASP A 79 8.08 5.41 -14.88
CA ASP A 79 8.35 4.41 -15.93
C ASP A 79 7.77 3.04 -15.55
N PHE A 80 7.95 2.62 -14.31
CA PHE A 80 7.39 1.38 -13.79
C PHE A 80 5.85 1.37 -13.91
N LEU A 81 5.20 2.43 -13.46
CA LEU A 81 3.74 2.55 -13.49
C LEU A 81 3.21 2.63 -14.92
N ASN A 82 3.81 3.45 -15.77
CA ASN A 82 3.38 3.60 -17.16
C ASN A 82 3.49 2.29 -17.95
N ALA A 83 4.52 1.49 -17.69
CA ALA A 83 4.68 0.17 -18.33
C ALA A 83 3.60 -0.84 -17.92
N ARG A 84 2.91 -0.64 -16.79
CA ARG A 84 1.93 -1.58 -16.21
C ARG A 84 0.49 -1.08 -16.24
N TYR A 85 0.26 0.04 -16.85
CA TYR A 85 -1.05 0.66 -16.96
C TYR A 85 -2.12 -0.30 -17.49
N ASN A 86 -1.81 -1.10 -18.52
CA ASN A 86 -2.76 -2.00 -19.17
C ASN A 86 -3.15 -3.21 -18.32
N THR A 87 -2.38 -3.53 -17.28
CA THR A 87 -2.56 -4.71 -16.43
C THR A 87 -3.04 -4.38 -15.03
N ALA A 88 -3.05 -3.11 -14.65
CA ALA A 88 -3.44 -2.66 -13.32
C ALA A 88 -4.79 -1.94 -13.34
N SER A 89 -5.56 -2.13 -12.29
CA SER A 89 -6.86 -1.48 -12.11
C SER A 89 -6.75 -0.02 -11.72
N CYS A 90 -5.81 0.30 -10.84
CA CYS A 90 -5.55 1.66 -10.37
C CYS A 90 -4.19 1.76 -9.68
N VAL A 91 -3.77 2.98 -9.43
CA VAL A 91 -2.69 3.32 -8.50
C VAL A 91 -3.22 4.32 -7.47
N VAL A 92 -2.98 4.05 -6.20
CA VAL A 92 -3.31 4.94 -5.08
C VAL A 92 -2.02 5.60 -4.61
N ILE A 93 -1.95 6.92 -4.64
CA ILE A 93 -0.73 7.69 -4.37
C ILE A 93 -0.97 8.66 -3.23
N ASP A 94 -0.24 8.50 -2.14
CA ASP A 94 -0.33 9.35 -0.96
C ASP A 94 1.02 9.88 -0.51
N GLY A 95 0.99 11.04 0.15
CA GLY A 95 2.13 11.77 0.69
C GLY A 95 1.94 13.27 0.58
N ARG A 96 2.81 14.03 1.24
CA ARG A 96 2.78 15.50 1.19
C ARG A 96 3.61 16.05 0.03
N ASN A 97 4.82 15.52 -0.13
CA ASN A 97 5.78 15.98 -1.14
C ASN A 97 6.02 14.88 -2.17
N GLY A 98 6.10 15.25 -3.43
CA GLY A 98 6.40 14.33 -4.54
C GLY A 98 5.18 13.77 -5.25
N VAL A 99 4.00 13.76 -4.63
CA VAL A 99 2.77 13.21 -5.21
C VAL A 99 2.40 13.93 -6.51
N ASP A 100 2.37 15.26 -6.50
CA ASP A 100 1.96 16.05 -7.67
C ASP A 100 2.89 15.83 -8.87
N VAL A 101 4.19 15.76 -8.61
CA VAL A 101 5.20 15.49 -9.65
C VAL A 101 5.02 14.12 -10.26
N LEU A 102 4.79 13.09 -9.43
CA LEU A 102 4.56 11.74 -9.92
C LEU A 102 3.26 11.65 -10.72
N VAL A 103 2.17 12.22 -10.21
CA VAL A 103 0.88 12.24 -10.89
C VAL A 103 1.00 12.92 -12.25
N GLU A 104 1.69 14.08 -12.33
CA GLU A 104 1.96 14.75 -13.60
C GLU A 104 2.69 13.84 -14.60
N LYS A 105 3.74 13.15 -14.17
CA LYS A 105 4.52 12.24 -15.03
C LYS A 105 3.69 11.09 -15.60
N ILE A 106 2.76 10.53 -14.83
CA ILE A 106 1.97 9.37 -15.27
C ILE A 106 0.66 9.74 -15.98
N THR A 107 0.19 10.98 -15.83
CA THR A 107 -1.03 11.47 -16.45
C THR A 107 -0.81 12.46 -17.59
N ASN A 108 0.44 12.85 -17.83
CA ASN A 108 0.81 13.78 -18.90
C ASN A 108 0.22 13.36 -20.25
N LYS A 109 -0.23 14.34 -21.04
CA LYS A 109 -0.90 14.08 -22.33
C LYS A 109 -0.03 13.31 -23.31
N ASP A 110 1.28 13.60 -23.33
CA ASP A 110 2.20 13.08 -24.33
C ASP A 110 2.91 11.81 -23.87
N THR A 111 3.26 11.73 -22.58
CA THR A 111 4.14 10.68 -22.04
C THR A 111 3.49 9.78 -21.01
N GLY A 112 2.40 10.21 -20.37
CA GLY A 112 1.71 9.47 -19.33
C GLY A 112 0.74 8.44 -19.88
N ALA A 113 0.62 7.29 -19.21
CA ALA A 113 -0.29 6.22 -19.59
C ALA A 113 -1.61 6.22 -18.77
N TRP A 114 -1.60 6.79 -17.57
CA TRP A 114 -2.71 6.73 -16.61
C TRP A 114 -3.76 7.82 -16.85
N LYS A 115 -4.44 7.76 -17.99
CA LYS A 115 -5.38 8.82 -18.43
C LYS A 115 -6.85 8.51 -18.15
N PHE A 116 -7.18 7.31 -17.67
CA PHE A 116 -8.56 6.97 -17.36
C PHE A 116 -9.02 7.60 -16.06
N LYS A 117 -10.24 8.09 -16.08
CA LYS A 117 -10.88 8.59 -14.85
C LYS A 117 -10.92 7.49 -13.79
N GLY A 118 -10.45 7.80 -12.59
CA GLY A 118 -10.43 6.88 -11.46
C GLY A 118 -9.28 5.86 -11.46
N SER A 119 -8.36 5.91 -12.43
CA SER A 119 -7.17 5.06 -12.42
C SER A 119 -6.06 5.55 -11.48
N VAL A 120 -6.00 6.84 -11.23
CA VAL A 120 -5.11 7.46 -10.24
C VAL A 120 -5.96 7.99 -9.09
N ILE A 121 -5.72 7.48 -7.90
CA ILE A 121 -6.49 7.82 -6.69
C ILE A 121 -5.57 8.56 -5.73
N ARG A 122 -6.00 9.73 -5.30
CA ARG A 122 -5.38 10.49 -4.20
C ARG A 122 -6.27 10.32 -2.97
N PRO A 123 -5.87 9.48 -1.98
CA PRO A 123 -6.74 9.14 -0.88
C PRO A 123 -6.97 10.33 0.05
N ARG A 124 -8.19 10.46 0.54
CA ARG A 124 -8.56 11.36 1.63
C ARG A 124 -8.30 10.67 2.98
N ALA A 125 -8.41 11.41 4.08
CA ALA A 125 -8.27 10.84 5.42
C ALA A 125 -9.21 9.66 5.66
N THR A 126 -10.44 9.73 5.18
CA THR A 126 -11.43 8.64 5.25
C THR A 126 -11.00 7.40 4.46
N ASP A 127 -10.36 7.58 3.32
CA ASP A 127 -9.83 6.48 2.51
C ASP A 127 -8.64 5.81 3.20
N MET A 128 -7.78 6.60 3.87
CA MET A 128 -6.65 6.07 4.65
C MET A 128 -7.13 5.22 5.83
N ILE A 129 -8.14 5.67 6.55
CA ILE A 129 -8.76 4.91 7.64
C ILE A 129 -9.37 3.61 7.10
N ALA A 130 -10.10 3.69 5.99
CA ALA A 130 -10.70 2.52 5.34
C ALA A 130 -9.65 1.51 4.86
N ALA A 131 -8.53 1.99 4.30
CA ALA A 131 -7.44 1.13 3.86
C ALA A 131 -6.81 0.35 5.02
N VAL A 132 -6.56 1.02 6.14
CA VAL A 132 -6.04 0.37 7.36
C VAL A 132 -7.03 -0.64 7.92
N SER A 133 -8.31 -0.28 8.05
CA SER A 133 -9.36 -1.19 8.54
C SER A 133 -9.45 -2.42 7.65
N LEU A 134 -9.44 -2.24 6.33
CA LEU A 134 -9.48 -3.34 5.38
C LEU A 134 -8.29 -4.28 5.56
N LEU A 135 -7.07 -3.76 5.65
CA LEU A 135 -5.88 -4.59 5.85
C LEU A 135 -5.97 -5.37 7.18
N MET A 136 -6.39 -4.73 8.26
CA MET A 136 -6.53 -5.39 9.57
C MET A 136 -7.58 -6.51 9.55
N ASP A 137 -8.70 -6.29 8.90
CA ASP A 137 -9.75 -7.31 8.74
C ASP A 137 -9.24 -8.48 7.90
N GLU A 138 -8.61 -8.22 6.76
CA GLU A 138 -8.05 -9.25 5.88
C GLU A 138 -6.93 -10.06 6.55
N LEU A 139 -6.08 -9.43 7.36
CA LEU A 139 -5.08 -10.15 8.16
C LEU A 139 -5.73 -11.06 9.21
N THR A 140 -6.73 -10.55 9.92
CA THR A 140 -7.45 -11.29 10.96
C THR A 140 -8.19 -12.49 10.38
N GLU A 141 -8.82 -12.33 9.22
CA GLU A 141 -9.52 -13.40 8.50
C GLU A 141 -8.59 -14.30 7.69
N GLN A 142 -7.30 -13.98 7.63
CA GLN A 142 -6.30 -14.67 6.80
C GLN A 142 -6.69 -14.70 5.31
N SER A 143 -7.37 -13.67 4.85
CA SER A 143 -7.77 -13.49 3.45
C SER A 143 -6.79 -12.63 2.64
N VAL A 144 -5.70 -12.20 3.25
CA VAL A 144 -4.52 -11.61 2.60
C VAL A 144 -3.26 -12.36 3.01
N THR A 145 -2.34 -12.51 2.08
CA THR A 145 -1.03 -13.12 2.32
C THR A 145 0.09 -12.21 1.83
N TRP A 146 1.28 -12.44 2.33
CA TRP A 146 2.49 -11.77 1.91
C TRP A 146 3.60 -12.80 1.63
N TYR A 147 4.54 -12.41 0.76
CA TYR A 147 5.61 -13.33 0.35
C TYR A 147 6.71 -13.41 1.42
N TYR A 148 7.13 -14.62 1.76
CA TYR A 148 8.02 -14.91 2.89
C TYR A 148 9.40 -14.22 2.84
N LYS A 149 9.85 -13.78 1.67
CA LYS A 149 11.13 -13.06 1.48
C LYS A 149 10.98 -11.53 1.55
N GLN A 150 9.98 -11.03 2.22
CA GLN A 150 9.66 -9.61 2.34
C GLN A 150 10.02 -9.05 3.72
N GLU A 151 11.27 -9.26 4.18
CA GLU A 151 11.71 -8.77 5.50
C GLU A 151 11.52 -7.26 5.69
N PRO A 152 11.83 -6.37 4.72
CA PRO A 152 11.57 -4.94 4.90
C PRO A 152 10.09 -4.60 5.08
N LEU A 153 9.19 -5.34 4.46
CA LEU A 153 7.75 -5.18 4.66
C LEU A 153 7.33 -5.69 6.03
N LYS A 154 7.85 -6.85 6.46
CA LYS A 154 7.62 -7.38 7.81
C LYS A 154 8.06 -6.39 8.86
N ASP A 155 9.28 -5.87 8.76
CA ASP A 155 9.82 -4.89 9.72
C ASP A 155 8.91 -3.65 9.80
N SER A 156 8.43 -3.15 8.67
CA SER A 156 7.47 -2.05 8.64
C SER A 156 6.15 -2.40 9.34
N ALA A 157 5.60 -3.56 9.03
CA ALA A 157 4.31 -4.00 9.57
C ALA A 157 4.34 -4.13 11.10
N ILE A 158 5.30 -4.88 11.64
CA ILE A 158 5.35 -5.21 13.07
C ILE A 158 5.88 -4.09 13.96
N THR A 159 6.56 -3.09 13.40
CA THR A 159 7.03 -1.91 14.13
C THR A 159 6.11 -0.70 14.00
N SER A 160 5.12 -0.75 13.11
CA SER A 160 4.14 0.32 12.96
C SER A 160 3.28 0.47 14.21
N VAL A 161 2.94 1.71 14.51
CA VAL A 161 2.09 2.07 15.65
C VAL A 161 0.80 2.70 15.15
N LYS A 162 -0.22 2.73 15.98
CA LYS A 162 -1.46 3.43 15.67
C LYS A 162 -1.25 4.93 15.77
N ARG A 163 -1.49 5.63 14.67
CA ARG A 163 -1.45 7.08 14.59
C ARG A 163 -2.88 7.62 14.50
N PRO A 164 -3.35 8.43 15.47
CA PRO A 164 -4.70 8.98 15.42
C PRO A 164 -4.93 9.82 14.15
N ILE A 165 -6.04 9.58 13.50
CA ILE A 165 -6.59 10.39 12.39
C ILE A 165 -8.02 10.71 12.80
N SER A 166 -8.52 11.90 12.49
CA SER A 166 -9.91 12.26 12.81
C SER A 166 -10.90 11.20 12.29
N GLY A 167 -11.59 10.54 13.21
CA GLY A 167 -12.52 9.46 12.92
C GLY A 167 -11.95 8.04 12.95
N GLY A 168 -10.65 7.86 13.24
CA GLY A 168 -10.02 6.54 13.30
C GLY A 168 -8.53 6.60 13.54
N TRP A 169 -7.79 5.70 12.91
CA TRP A 169 -6.33 5.66 12.98
C TRP A 169 -5.69 5.19 11.68
N GLY A 170 -4.44 5.55 11.50
CA GLY A 170 -3.57 5.09 10.42
C GLY A 170 -2.27 4.51 10.97
N PHE A 171 -1.45 3.94 10.10
CA PHE A 171 -0.11 3.51 10.48
C PHE A 171 0.80 4.70 10.73
N GLY A 172 1.62 4.61 11.74
CA GLY A 172 2.63 5.60 12.12
C GLY A 172 3.91 4.95 12.61
N GLY A 173 4.86 5.78 13.01
CA GLY A 173 6.21 5.36 13.41
C GLY A 173 7.25 5.63 12.33
N ASP A 174 8.51 5.35 12.64
CA ASP A 174 9.64 5.75 11.81
C ASP A 174 9.79 4.93 10.52
N ASN A 175 9.11 3.78 10.44
CA ASN A 175 9.22 2.84 9.32
C ASN A 175 7.86 2.42 8.76
N SER A 176 6.83 3.25 8.88
CA SER A 176 5.47 2.89 8.47
C SER A 176 5.22 2.97 6.95
N THR A 177 6.08 3.62 6.20
CA THR A 177 5.86 3.88 4.76
C THR A 177 5.58 2.62 3.95
N PRO A 178 6.32 1.50 4.08
CA PRO A 178 6.00 0.27 3.35
C PRO A 178 4.62 -0.31 3.67
N ILE A 179 4.25 -0.42 4.94
CA ILE A 179 2.93 -0.98 5.29
C ILE A 179 1.79 -0.07 4.87
N GLU A 180 1.98 1.25 4.91
CA GLU A 180 1.01 2.21 4.40
C GLU A 180 0.80 2.02 2.89
N ALA A 181 1.88 1.89 2.12
CA ALA A 181 1.81 1.64 0.68
C ALA A 181 1.07 0.32 0.36
N CYS A 182 1.31 -0.75 1.13
CA CYS A 182 0.62 -2.02 0.97
C CYS A 182 -0.88 -1.92 1.30
N ALA A 183 -1.25 -1.22 2.36
CA ALA A 183 -2.65 -0.98 2.69
C ALA A 183 -3.38 -0.23 1.56
N LEU A 184 -2.72 0.77 0.98
CA LEU A 184 -3.26 1.53 -0.16
C LEU A 184 -3.40 0.66 -1.43
N ALA A 185 -2.44 -0.21 -1.70
CA ALA A 185 -2.52 -1.15 -2.83
C ALA A 185 -3.71 -2.10 -2.68
N LEU A 186 -3.88 -2.69 -1.51
CA LEU A 186 -5.01 -3.59 -1.22
C LEU A 186 -6.35 -2.84 -1.32
N TYR A 187 -6.43 -1.66 -0.75
CA TYR A 187 -7.61 -0.80 -0.83
C TYR A 187 -7.98 -0.48 -2.29
N GLY A 188 -7.01 -0.09 -3.09
CA GLY A 188 -7.21 0.17 -4.51
C GLY A 188 -7.70 -1.06 -5.27
N ALA A 189 -7.10 -2.22 -5.03
CA ALA A 189 -7.52 -3.47 -5.67
C ALA A 189 -8.95 -3.87 -5.29
N LYS A 190 -9.35 -3.68 -4.04
CA LYS A 190 -10.69 -4.04 -3.54
C LYS A 190 -11.77 -3.06 -4.00
N THR A 191 -11.48 -1.77 -4.13
CA THR A 191 -12.48 -0.72 -4.35
C THR A 191 -12.57 -0.23 -5.78
N SER A 192 -11.55 -0.43 -6.61
CA SER A 192 -11.58 0.03 -8.00
C SER A 192 -12.57 -0.80 -8.84
N LYS A 193 -13.24 -0.14 -9.78
CA LYS A 193 -14.22 -0.80 -10.66
C LYS A 193 -13.56 -1.44 -11.88
N ARG A 194 -12.41 -0.90 -12.32
CA ARG A 194 -11.68 -1.44 -13.47
C ARG A 194 -10.98 -2.75 -13.08
N ASP A 195 -11.12 -3.75 -13.94
CA ASP A 195 -10.44 -5.02 -13.79
C ASP A 195 -9.90 -5.51 -15.14
N PRO A 196 -8.67 -5.11 -15.52
CA PRO A 196 -8.04 -5.53 -16.77
C PRO A 196 -7.75 -7.04 -16.84
N SER A 197 -7.78 -7.75 -15.71
CA SER A 197 -7.55 -9.20 -15.66
C SER A 197 -8.75 -10.00 -16.19
N ARG A 198 -9.94 -9.39 -16.25
CA ARG A 198 -11.11 -10.01 -16.86
C ARG A 198 -10.94 -10.03 -18.37
N LYS A 199 -10.82 -11.23 -18.95
CA LYS A 199 -10.91 -11.40 -20.38
C LYS A 199 -12.30 -10.93 -20.83
N MET A 200 -12.37 -9.98 -21.76
CA MET A 200 -13.63 -9.69 -22.44
C MET A 200 -14.11 -11.00 -23.07
N ARG A 201 -15.27 -11.48 -22.67
CA ARG A 201 -15.99 -12.50 -23.45
C ARG A 201 -16.42 -11.79 -24.73
N ILE A 202 -15.71 -12.04 -25.80
CA ILE A 202 -16.19 -11.73 -27.14
C ILE A 202 -17.32 -12.72 -27.37
N GLY A 203 -18.54 -12.20 -27.28
CA GLY A 203 -19.75 -12.94 -27.70
C GLY A 203 -19.86 -13.02 -29.18
#